data_5bbbb6512c63ebbbcd70fd0704e6f00f
#
_entry.id   5bbbb6512c63ebbbcd70fd0704e6f00f
#
_cell.length_a   1.000
_cell.length_b   1.000
_cell.length_c   1.000
_cell.angle_alpha   90.00
_cell.angle_beta   90.00
_cell.angle_gamma   90.00
#
_symmetry.space_group_name_H-M   'P 1'
#
loop_
_entity.id
_entity.type
_entity.pdbx_description
1 polymer ?
#
loop_
_entity_poly.entity_id
_entity_poly.type
_entity_poly.pdbx_seq_one_letter_code
_entity_poly.pdbx_strand_id
1 'polypeptide(L)'
;DMTKSQLVKGAFRMLTLKLGQAKIPLIVTNHTYDVIGSYVPTKEMGGGSGLKYAASTIIYLTKAKEKDGTEVVGNIIKAKTHKSRLSKENKTVKIRLYYDERGLDRYYGLLELGELGGLWKNVAGRYEVNGKKVYGKQILANPEEYFTQEVMARLEEIAREEFSYG
;
A
#
# COMPACT_ATOMS: atom_id res chain seq x y z
N ASP A 1 3.15 -9.69 28.84
CA ASP A 1 3.32 -11.12 29.12
C ASP A 1 4.52 -11.64 28.34
N MET A 2 5.69 -11.71 29.01
CA MET A 2 6.98 -12.13 28.43
C MET A 2 6.93 -13.58 27.90
N THR A 3 6.24 -14.47 28.57
CA THR A 3 6.12 -15.89 28.19
C THR A 3 5.43 -16.07 26.85
N LYS A 4 4.34 -15.35 26.63
CA LYS A 4 3.62 -15.33 25.34
C LYS A 4 4.52 -14.83 24.20
N SER A 5 5.26 -13.76 24.44
CA SER A 5 6.18 -13.19 23.44
C SER A 5 7.31 -14.15 23.08
N GLN A 6 7.86 -14.88 24.06
CA GLN A 6 8.90 -15.89 23.83
C GLN A 6 8.40 -17.10 23.04
N LEU A 7 7.20 -17.61 23.35
CA LEU A 7 6.58 -18.70 22.62
C LEU A 7 6.31 -18.33 21.17
N VAL A 8 5.75 -17.15 20.93
CA VAL A 8 5.52 -16.62 19.58
C VAL A 8 6.82 -16.48 18.80
N LYS A 9 7.88 -15.96 19.44
CA LYS A 9 9.21 -15.83 18.83
C LYS A 9 9.79 -17.18 18.42
N GLY A 10 9.70 -18.17 19.30
CA GLY A 10 10.18 -19.56 19.04
C GLY A 10 9.41 -20.21 17.89
N ALA A 11 8.07 -20.12 17.92
CA ALA A 11 7.21 -20.66 16.89
C ALA A 11 7.49 -20.07 15.51
N PHE A 12 7.61 -18.74 15.40
CA PHE A 12 7.93 -18.08 14.13
C PHE A 12 9.33 -18.40 13.62
N ARG A 13 10.32 -18.56 14.50
CA ARG A 13 11.66 -18.96 14.10
C ARG A 13 11.68 -20.34 13.44
N MET A 14 10.97 -21.30 14.00
CA MET A 14 10.86 -22.64 13.42
C MET A 14 10.03 -22.65 12.13
N LEU A 15 8.91 -21.93 12.13
CA LEU A 15 8.00 -21.87 11.01
C LEU A 15 8.64 -21.22 9.78
N THR A 16 9.33 -20.09 9.94
CA THR A 16 9.99 -19.38 8.83
C THR A 16 11.08 -20.21 8.19
N LEU A 17 11.83 -21.00 8.97
CA LEU A 17 12.84 -21.90 8.41
C LEU A 17 12.20 -22.99 7.52
N LYS A 18 11.17 -23.64 8.03
CA LYS A 18 10.46 -24.71 7.29
C LYS A 18 9.73 -24.18 6.05
N LEU A 19 9.06 -23.05 6.17
CA LEU A 19 8.37 -22.41 5.05
C LEU A 19 9.37 -21.94 3.98
N GLY A 20 10.52 -21.38 4.38
CA GLY A 20 11.57 -20.99 3.46
C GLY A 20 12.14 -22.18 2.69
N GLN A 21 12.40 -23.31 3.35
CA GLN A 21 12.83 -24.55 2.70
C GLN A 21 11.78 -25.10 1.73
N ALA A 22 10.51 -25.04 2.10
CA ALA A 22 9.38 -25.47 1.28
C ALA A 22 8.96 -24.45 0.20
N LYS A 23 9.56 -23.24 0.19
CA LYS A 23 9.20 -22.12 -0.70
C LYS A 23 7.71 -21.73 -0.62
N ILE A 24 7.12 -21.79 0.57
CA ILE A 24 5.73 -21.46 0.82
C ILE A 24 5.67 -20.04 1.39
N PRO A 25 4.93 -19.09 0.75
CA PRO A 25 4.72 -17.76 1.29
C PRO A 25 3.76 -17.82 2.49
N LEU A 26 4.01 -16.97 3.51
CA LEU A 26 3.16 -16.81 4.69
C LEU A 26 2.75 -15.35 4.83
N ILE A 27 1.45 -15.12 4.92
CA ILE A 27 0.87 -13.80 5.23
C ILE A 27 0.27 -13.88 6.63
N VAL A 28 0.68 -12.95 7.50
CA VAL A 28 0.20 -12.84 8.87
C VAL A 28 -0.47 -11.49 9.07
N THR A 29 -1.71 -11.49 9.55
CA THR A 29 -2.40 -10.27 10.00
C THR A 29 -2.17 -10.08 11.49
N ASN A 30 -1.99 -8.82 11.91
CA ASN A 30 -1.72 -8.47 13.30
C ASN A 30 -2.36 -7.12 13.65
N HIS A 31 -2.47 -6.84 14.94
CA HIS A 31 -2.92 -5.55 15.44
C HIS A 31 -1.75 -4.64 15.79
N THR A 32 -1.97 -3.34 15.65
CA THR A 32 -1.06 -2.30 16.15
C THR A 32 -1.63 -1.67 17.41
N TYR A 33 -0.75 -1.32 18.33
CA TYR A 33 -1.06 -0.66 19.60
C TYR A 33 -0.32 0.67 19.67
N ASP A 34 -0.93 1.65 20.30
CA ASP A 34 -0.28 2.92 20.58
C ASP A 34 0.81 2.73 21.64
N VAL A 35 1.99 3.30 21.39
CA VAL A 35 3.09 3.26 22.35
C VAL A 35 2.84 4.32 23.42
N ILE A 36 2.56 3.86 24.66
CA ILE A 36 2.32 4.73 25.80
C ILE A 36 3.63 5.43 26.18
N GLY A 37 3.58 6.74 26.37
CA GLY A 37 4.75 7.55 26.79
C GLY A 37 5.66 8.00 25.63
N SER A 38 5.32 7.72 24.40
CA SER A 38 6.01 8.29 23.24
C SER A 38 5.61 9.75 23.04
N TYR A 39 6.59 10.63 22.87
CA TYR A 39 6.37 12.05 22.61
C TYR A 39 5.70 12.29 21.23
N VAL A 40 5.89 11.36 20.30
CA VAL A 40 5.22 11.32 18.99
C VAL A 40 4.30 10.11 18.95
N PRO A 41 3.03 10.25 18.55
CA PRO A 41 2.12 9.12 18.42
C PRO A 41 2.73 8.04 17.52
N THR A 42 3.17 6.95 18.14
CA THR A 42 3.82 5.83 17.43
C THR A 42 3.02 4.57 17.68
N LYS A 43 2.83 3.80 16.62
CA LYS A 43 2.15 2.49 16.69
C LYS A 43 3.17 1.37 16.57
N GLU A 44 3.02 0.36 17.43
CA GLU A 44 3.79 -0.86 17.34
C GLU A 44 2.90 -2.08 17.13
N MET A 45 3.46 -3.08 16.44
CA MET A 45 2.79 -4.36 16.23
C MET A 45 2.87 -5.24 17.48
N GLY A 46 1.80 -5.97 17.76
CA GLY A 46 1.80 -6.99 18.82
C GLY A 46 2.72 -8.18 18.50
N GLY A 47 3.01 -8.99 19.53
CA GLY A 47 3.82 -10.21 19.36
C GLY A 47 5.33 -10.02 19.52
N GLY A 48 5.77 -8.82 19.89
CA GLY A 48 7.15 -8.52 20.24
C GLY A 48 8.13 -8.50 19.04
N SER A 49 9.41 -8.36 19.34
CA SER A 49 10.49 -8.18 18.35
C SER A 49 10.68 -9.40 17.43
N GLY A 50 10.31 -10.60 17.88
CA GLY A 50 10.51 -11.83 17.11
C GLY A 50 9.82 -11.85 15.76
N LEU A 51 8.59 -11.36 15.69
CA LEU A 51 7.82 -11.26 14.46
C LEU A 51 8.42 -10.22 13.51
N LYS A 52 8.86 -9.07 14.04
CA LYS A 52 9.57 -8.04 13.26
C LYS A 52 10.83 -8.59 12.59
N TYR A 53 11.62 -9.41 13.28
CA TYR A 53 12.83 -10.00 12.71
C TYR A 53 12.55 -11.10 11.69
N ALA A 54 11.53 -11.91 11.92
CA ALA A 54 11.17 -13.02 11.04
C ALA A 54 10.56 -12.55 9.71
N ALA A 55 9.76 -11.50 9.72
CA ALA A 55 9.06 -11.01 8.54
C ALA A 55 10.01 -10.44 7.48
N SER A 56 9.80 -10.81 6.23
CA SER A 56 10.50 -10.23 5.08
C SER A 56 9.96 -8.83 4.75
N THR A 57 8.66 -8.64 4.91
CA THR A 57 7.98 -7.37 4.66
C THR A 57 6.94 -7.11 5.76
N ILE A 58 6.91 -5.89 6.26
CA ILE A 58 5.91 -5.41 7.23
C ILE A 58 5.24 -4.18 6.64
N ILE A 59 3.92 -4.24 6.52
CA ILE A 59 3.10 -3.15 6.01
C ILE A 59 2.13 -2.72 7.09
N TYR A 60 2.14 -1.44 7.45
CA TYR A 60 1.17 -0.85 8.36
C TYR A 60 0.01 -0.28 7.54
N LEU A 61 -1.20 -0.70 7.91
CA LEU A 61 -2.43 -0.27 7.28
C LEU A 61 -3.17 0.72 8.20
N THR A 62 -3.52 1.86 7.66
CA THR A 62 -4.46 2.80 8.29
C THR A 62 -5.60 3.05 7.33
N LYS A 63 -6.78 3.38 7.85
CA LYS A 63 -7.95 3.64 7.01
C LYS A 63 -8.62 4.96 7.36
N ALA A 64 -9.14 5.63 6.33
CA ALA A 64 -10.05 6.75 6.43
C ALA A 64 -11.34 6.41 5.69
N LYS A 65 -12.44 7.05 6.07
CA LYS A 65 -13.73 6.89 5.40
C LYS A 65 -13.70 7.59 4.05
N GLU A 66 -14.11 6.90 3.00
CA GLU A 66 -14.45 7.51 1.71
C GLU A 66 -15.91 7.93 1.74
N LYS A 67 -16.17 9.17 1.35
CA LYS A 67 -17.51 9.76 1.39
C LYS A 67 -17.94 10.27 0.02
N ASP A 68 -19.20 10.05 -0.30
CA ASP A 68 -19.90 10.74 -1.38
C ASP A 68 -20.97 11.64 -0.73
N GLY A 69 -20.73 12.95 -0.74
CA GLY A 69 -21.51 13.89 0.06
C GLY A 69 -21.42 13.58 1.56
N THR A 70 -22.54 13.22 2.17
CA THR A 70 -22.64 12.83 3.60
C THR A 70 -22.54 11.32 3.82
N GLU A 71 -22.71 10.51 2.79
CA GLU A 71 -22.74 9.07 2.86
C GLU A 71 -21.33 8.48 2.84
N VAL A 72 -21.11 7.44 3.66
CA VAL A 72 -19.84 6.68 3.67
C VAL A 72 -19.97 5.55 2.66
N VAL A 73 -19.26 5.65 1.55
CA VAL A 73 -19.33 4.70 0.42
C VAL A 73 -18.17 3.71 0.37
N GLY A 74 -17.16 3.90 1.22
CA GLY A 74 -15.99 3.03 1.22
C GLY A 74 -14.91 3.43 2.21
N ASN A 75 -13.71 2.94 1.98
CA ASN A 75 -12.49 3.30 2.71
C ASN A 75 -11.35 3.66 1.77
N ILE A 76 -10.57 4.65 2.18
CA ILE A 76 -9.20 4.85 1.68
C ILE A 76 -8.26 4.17 2.66
N ILE A 77 -7.57 3.16 2.19
CA ILE A 77 -6.57 2.40 2.96
C ILE A 77 -5.20 2.95 2.58
N LYS A 78 -4.46 3.42 3.58
CA LYS A 78 -3.07 3.84 3.43
C LYS A 78 -2.18 2.69 3.89
N ALA A 79 -1.44 2.09 2.96
CA ALA A 79 -0.47 1.02 3.20
C ALA A 79 0.94 1.63 3.20
N LYS A 80 1.61 1.60 4.35
CA LYS A 80 2.98 2.11 4.51
C LYS A 80 3.94 0.95 4.75
N THR A 81 4.97 0.83 3.93
CA THR A 81 6.07 -0.11 4.13
C THR A 81 6.89 0.32 5.35
N HIS A 82 6.82 -0.47 6.42
CA HIS A 82 7.59 -0.24 7.66
C HIS A 82 8.95 -0.94 7.61
N LYS A 83 8.98 -2.15 7.06
CA LYS A 83 10.17 -2.96 6.81
C LYS A 83 10.01 -3.68 5.49
N SER A 84 11.06 -3.75 4.69
CA SER A 84 11.08 -4.63 3.52
C SER A 84 12.52 -5.03 3.17
N ARG A 85 12.67 -6.30 2.79
CA ARG A 85 13.91 -6.83 2.20
C ARG A 85 13.88 -6.76 0.67
N LEU A 86 12.71 -6.50 0.08
CA LEU A 86 12.45 -6.61 -1.35
C LEU A 86 12.15 -5.27 -2.03
N SER A 87 11.77 -4.26 -1.24
CA SER A 87 11.36 -2.94 -1.74
C SER A 87 11.79 -1.83 -0.79
N LYS A 88 11.75 -0.60 -1.27
CA LYS A 88 12.09 0.59 -0.47
C LYS A 88 11.16 0.72 0.74
N GLU A 89 11.73 1.00 1.90
CA GLU A 89 10.99 1.26 3.13
C GLU A 89 10.42 2.68 3.16
N ASN A 90 9.48 2.91 4.07
CA ASN A 90 8.79 4.19 4.25
C ASN A 90 7.99 4.71 3.04
N LYS A 91 7.76 3.87 2.04
CA LYS A 91 6.87 4.18 0.94
C LYS A 91 5.41 3.97 1.36
N THR A 92 4.54 4.81 0.81
CA THR A 92 3.11 4.76 1.11
C THR A 92 2.31 4.67 -0.17
N VAL A 93 1.40 3.71 -0.21
CA VAL A 93 0.41 3.54 -1.28
C VAL A 93 -0.98 3.72 -0.70
N LYS A 94 -1.85 4.39 -1.42
CA LYS A 94 -3.26 4.52 -1.07
C LYS A 94 -4.10 3.61 -1.94
N ILE A 95 -5.04 2.92 -1.33
CA ILE A 95 -5.95 1.96 -1.97
C ILE A 95 -7.37 2.38 -1.65
N ARG A 96 -8.23 2.48 -2.64
CA ARG A 96 -9.65 2.78 -2.44
C ARG A 96 -10.48 1.52 -2.57
N LEU A 97 -11.28 1.25 -1.53
CA LEU A 97 -12.19 0.10 -1.47
C LEU A 97 -13.62 0.61 -1.25
N TYR A 98 -14.48 0.41 -2.22
CA TYR A 98 -15.91 0.67 -2.12
C TYR A 98 -16.63 -0.49 -1.44
N TYR A 99 -17.77 -0.20 -0.78
CA TYR A 99 -18.58 -1.20 -0.09
C TYR A 99 -19.59 -1.93 -0.99
N ASP A 100 -19.75 -1.47 -2.22
CA ASP A 100 -20.64 -2.02 -3.24
C ASP A 100 -19.87 -2.88 -4.27
N GLU A 101 -20.54 -3.23 -5.37
CA GLU A 101 -19.98 -4.06 -6.45
C GLU A 101 -18.72 -3.48 -7.12
N ARG A 102 -18.44 -2.18 -6.94
CA ARG A 102 -17.19 -1.57 -7.44
C ARG A 102 -15.96 -2.14 -6.75
N GLY A 103 -16.08 -2.52 -5.47
CA GLY A 103 -15.02 -3.17 -4.71
C GLY A 103 -13.71 -2.38 -4.71
N LEU A 104 -12.62 -3.04 -5.06
CA LEU A 104 -11.29 -2.44 -5.13
C LEU A 104 -11.16 -1.58 -6.40
N ASP A 105 -10.89 -0.27 -6.20
CA ASP A 105 -10.64 0.65 -7.31
C ASP A 105 -9.26 0.42 -7.92
N ARG A 106 -9.26 -0.15 -9.11
CA ARG A 106 -8.05 -0.50 -9.86
C ARG A 106 -7.21 0.71 -10.28
N TYR A 107 -7.84 1.86 -10.50
CA TYR A 107 -7.20 3.03 -11.08
C TYR A 107 -6.84 4.10 -10.05
N TYR A 108 -7.19 3.88 -8.79
CA TYR A 108 -6.93 4.84 -7.72
C TYR A 108 -5.41 5.00 -7.48
N GLY A 109 -4.94 6.25 -7.53
CA GLY A 109 -3.53 6.58 -7.32
C GLY A 109 -2.67 6.49 -8.59
N LEU A 110 -3.21 6.00 -9.70
CA LEU A 110 -2.43 5.86 -10.94
C LEU A 110 -2.16 7.20 -11.62
N LEU A 111 -3.02 8.21 -11.41
CA LEU A 111 -2.77 9.57 -11.93
C LEU A 111 -1.55 10.19 -11.26
N GLU A 112 -1.48 10.10 -9.94
CA GLU A 112 -0.38 10.62 -9.13
C GLU A 112 0.92 9.85 -9.44
N LEU A 113 0.84 8.55 -9.64
CA LEU A 113 1.99 7.73 -10.04
C LEU A 113 2.52 8.15 -11.41
N GLY A 114 1.65 8.37 -12.38
CA GLY A 114 2.03 8.82 -13.72
C GLY A 114 2.62 10.23 -13.73
N GLU A 115 2.12 11.12 -12.87
CA GLU A 115 2.69 12.44 -12.66
C GLU A 115 4.10 12.34 -12.06
N LEU A 116 4.28 11.52 -11.03
CA LEU A 116 5.57 11.27 -10.40
C LEU A 116 6.63 10.76 -11.39
N GLY A 117 6.24 9.85 -12.27
CA GLY A 117 7.12 9.28 -13.29
C GLY A 117 7.21 10.08 -14.60
N GLY A 118 6.59 11.26 -14.66
CA GLY A 118 6.64 12.14 -15.83
C GLY A 118 5.85 11.63 -17.05
N LEU A 119 4.95 10.66 -16.86
CA LEU A 119 4.08 10.14 -17.92
C LEU A 119 3.09 11.21 -18.39
N TRP A 120 2.58 12.02 -17.47
CA TRP A 120 1.75 13.17 -17.72
C TRP A 120 2.07 14.33 -16.78
N LYS A 121 1.68 15.52 -17.19
CA LYS A 121 1.89 16.74 -16.43
C LYS A 121 0.56 17.24 -15.90
N ASN A 122 0.51 17.52 -14.60
CA ASN A 122 -0.64 18.13 -13.96
C ASN A 122 -0.45 19.65 -13.86
N VAL A 123 -1.39 20.41 -14.40
CA VAL A 123 -1.45 21.86 -14.27
C VAL A 123 -2.83 22.27 -13.78
N ALA A 124 -2.91 22.70 -12.54
CA ALA A 124 -4.17 23.14 -11.90
C ALA A 124 -5.29 22.09 -11.96
N GLY A 125 -4.97 20.80 -11.68
CA GLY A 125 -5.90 19.68 -11.68
C GLY A 125 -6.27 19.13 -13.06
N ARG A 126 -5.64 19.64 -14.11
CA ARG A 126 -5.78 19.15 -15.47
C ARG A 126 -4.53 18.39 -15.87
N TYR A 127 -4.70 17.20 -16.36
CA TYR A 127 -3.65 16.36 -16.91
C TYR A 127 -3.56 16.55 -18.41
N GLU A 128 -2.35 16.70 -18.93
CA GLU A 128 -2.10 16.73 -20.36
C GLU A 128 -1.92 15.31 -20.86
N VAL A 129 -2.92 14.81 -21.58
CA VAL A 129 -2.98 13.45 -22.12
C VAL A 129 -3.24 13.56 -23.63
N ASN A 130 -2.36 12.98 -24.46
CA ASN A 130 -2.48 13.00 -25.92
C ASN A 130 -2.69 14.42 -26.49
N GLY A 131 -1.99 15.42 -25.93
CA GLY A 131 -2.10 16.83 -26.37
C GLY A 131 -3.39 17.54 -25.92
N LYS A 132 -4.26 16.88 -25.15
CA LYS A 132 -5.48 17.47 -24.60
C LYS A 132 -5.36 17.66 -23.09
N LYS A 133 -5.93 18.75 -22.58
CA LYS A 133 -6.01 19.02 -21.13
C LYS A 133 -7.32 18.48 -20.57
N VAL A 134 -7.24 17.44 -19.77
CA VAL A 134 -8.38 16.70 -19.22
C VAL A 134 -8.38 16.76 -17.70
N TYR A 135 -9.52 16.95 -17.06
CA TYR A 135 -9.60 16.88 -15.60
C TYR A 135 -9.44 15.44 -15.09
N GLY A 136 -8.74 15.26 -13.99
CA GLY A 136 -8.54 13.94 -13.39
C GLY A 136 -9.84 13.17 -13.14
N LYS A 137 -10.93 13.87 -12.76
CA LYS A 137 -12.25 13.25 -12.62
C LYS A 137 -12.80 12.67 -13.93
N GLN A 138 -12.52 13.30 -15.08
CA GLN A 138 -12.96 12.80 -16.39
C GLN A 138 -12.16 11.57 -16.80
N ILE A 139 -10.86 11.55 -16.50
CA ILE A 139 -9.99 10.38 -16.73
C ILE A 139 -10.50 9.19 -15.91
N LEU A 140 -10.76 9.39 -14.62
CA LEU A 140 -11.25 8.33 -13.72
C LEU A 140 -12.69 7.90 -14.01
N ALA A 141 -13.49 8.74 -14.67
CA ALA A 141 -14.85 8.37 -15.12
C ALA A 141 -14.83 7.50 -16.40
N ASN A 142 -13.77 7.60 -17.19
CA ASN A 142 -13.59 6.83 -18.43
C ASN A 142 -12.23 6.14 -18.47
N PRO A 143 -11.93 5.27 -17.48
CA PRO A 143 -10.57 4.76 -17.28
C PRO A 143 -10.07 3.94 -18.48
N GLU A 144 -10.93 3.21 -19.15
CA GLU A 144 -10.56 2.38 -20.32
C GLU A 144 -10.03 3.20 -21.50
N GLU A 145 -10.44 4.47 -21.63
CA GLU A 145 -9.94 5.37 -22.68
C GLU A 145 -8.51 5.84 -22.41
N TYR A 146 -8.17 6.04 -21.14
CA TYR A 146 -6.92 6.68 -20.74
C TYR A 146 -5.86 5.70 -20.20
N PHE A 147 -6.29 4.65 -19.52
CA PHE A 147 -5.40 3.60 -19.00
C PHE A 147 -5.29 2.44 -19.98
N THR A 148 -4.82 2.74 -21.19
CA THR A 148 -4.54 1.74 -22.21
C THR A 148 -3.47 0.75 -21.77
N GLN A 149 -3.32 -0.36 -22.47
CA GLN A 149 -2.29 -1.36 -22.17
C GLN A 149 -0.87 -0.76 -22.15
N GLU A 150 -0.58 0.16 -23.07
CA GLU A 150 0.70 0.86 -23.15
C GLU A 150 0.91 1.78 -21.93
N VAL A 151 -0.10 2.57 -21.55
CA VAL A 151 -0.08 3.43 -20.36
C VAL A 151 0.11 2.58 -19.11
N MET A 152 -0.60 1.47 -18.97
CA MET A 152 -0.47 0.58 -17.82
C MET A 152 0.92 -0.07 -17.73
N ALA A 153 1.51 -0.46 -18.85
CA ALA A 153 2.88 -0.98 -18.89
C ALA A 153 3.89 0.08 -18.42
N ARG A 154 3.73 1.33 -18.88
CA ARG A 154 4.60 2.43 -18.44
C ARG A 154 4.42 2.76 -16.95
N LEU A 155 3.18 2.74 -16.44
CA LEU A 155 2.91 2.91 -15.00
C LEU A 155 3.54 1.81 -14.16
N GLU A 156 3.57 0.57 -14.65
CA GLU A 156 4.25 -0.55 -13.97
C GLU A 156 5.77 -0.33 -13.88
N GLU A 157 6.40 0.16 -14.96
CA GLU A 157 7.82 0.54 -14.94
C GLU A 157 8.10 1.63 -13.91
N ILE A 158 7.28 2.71 -13.91
CA ILE A 158 7.39 3.80 -12.93
C ILE A 158 7.23 3.27 -11.50
N ALA A 159 6.28 2.37 -11.27
CA ALA A 159 6.08 1.76 -9.97
C ALA A 159 7.30 0.93 -9.53
N ARG A 160 7.92 0.19 -10.44
CA ARG A 160 9.14 -0.57 -10.14
C ARG A 160 10.30 0.37 -9.77
N GLU A 161 10.53 1.43 -10.53
CA GLU A 161 11.57 2.43 -10.23
C GLU A 161 11.34 3.12 -8.89
N GLU A 162 10.08 3.44 -8.57
CA GLU A 162 9.72 4.13 -7.33
C GLU A 162 9.83 3.25 -6.09
N PHE A 163 9.41 1.99 -6.17
CA PHE A 163 9.25 1.11 -5.01
C PHE A 163 10.32 0.03 -4.88
N SER A 164 10.99 -0.38 -5.95
CA SER A 164 12.03 -1.40 -5.88
C SER A 164 13.39 -0.82 -5.52
N TYR A 165 14.24 -1.62 -4.90
CA TYR A 165 15.67 -1.34 -4.88
C TYR A 165 16.22 -1.53 -6.30
N GLY A 166 17.08 -0.62 -6.72
CA GLY A 166 17.73 -0.67 -8.02
C GLY A 166 18.68 -1.86 -8.17
#